data_15bdf32d7b44943f6a96ecefd91c496b
#
_entry.id   15bdf32d7b44943f6a96ecefd91c496b
#
_cell.length_a   1.000
_cell.length_b   1.000
_cell.length_c   1.000
_cell.angle_alpha   90.00
_cell.angle_beta   90.00
_cell.angle_gamma   90.00
#
_symmetry.space_group_name_H-M   'P 1'
#
loop_
_entity.id
_entity.type
_entity.pdbx_description
1 polymer ?
#
loop_
_entity_poly.entity_id
_entity_poly.type
_entity_poly.pdbx_seq_one_letter_code
_entity_poly.pdbx_strand_id
1 'polypeptide(L)'
;MSDTVRIANDSLEYEIIIIEPGFNQWLVTQPPRGYYEQFWLENRNVIFVNEYNNRVVNTTQYDPNLYIQQIDYQRGIDYGYEVNYLLYNWFEYFQQRNNQKLR
;
A
#
# COMPACT_ATOMS: atom_id res chain seq x y z
N MET A 1 19.01 10.29 -2.47
CA MET A 1 18.15 9.15 -2.19
C MET A 1 16.70 9.52 -2.42
N SER A 2 15.94 8.69 -3.11
CA SER A 2 14.56 9.02 -3.45
C SER A 2 13.61 8.60 -2.32
N ASP A 3 12.72 9.51 -1.93
CA ASP A 3 11.62 9.22 -1.00
C ASP A 3 10.35 8.79 -1.75
N THR A 4 10.44 8.66 -3.07
CA THR A 4 9.30 8.30 -3.90
C THR A 4 9.15 6.79 -3.98
N VAL A 5 7.94 6.32 -3.71
CA VAL A 5 7.56 4.91 -3.91
C VAL A 5 6.66 4.85 -5.13
N ARG A 6 7.08 4.10 -6.14
CA ARG A 6 6.28 3.91 -7.36
C ARG A 6 5.76 2.48 -7.37
N ILE A 7 4.44 2.34 -7.32
CA ILE A 7 3.76 1.05 -7.36
C ILE A 7 3.01 1.00 -8.68
N ALA A 8 3.50 0.20 -9.63
CA ALA A 8 3.01 0.31 -10.99
C ALA A 8 2.98 -1.01 -11.74
N ASN A 9 2.06 -1.07 -12.70
CA ASN A 9 2.01 -2.11 -13.73
C ASN A 9 1.75 -1.41 -15.05
N ASP A 10 2.80 -1.27 -15.86
CA ASP A 10 2.74 -0.49 -17.09
C ASP A 10 1.81 -1.11 -18.14
N SER A 11 1.67 -2.44 -18.14
CA SER A 11 0.75 -3.13 -19.04
C SER A 11 -0.71 -2.73 -18.82
N LEU A 12 -1.05 -2.38 -17.59
CA LEU A 12 -2.40 -1.96 -17.21
C LEU A 12 -2.54 -0.44 -17.18
N GLU A 13 -1.47 0.28 -17.48
CA GLU A 13 -1.41 1.75 -17.29
C GLU A 13 -1.80 2.12 -15.86
N TYR A 14 -1.36 1.33 -14.90
CA TYR A 14 -1.67 1.50 -13.48
C TYR A 14 -0.45 2.02 -12.75
N GLU A 15 -0.64 3.09 -11.97
CA GLU A 15 0.46 3.68 -11.21
C GLU A 15 -0.06 4.37 -9.96
N ILE A 16 0.62 4.11 -8.84
CA ILE A 16 0.44 4.84 -7.59
C ILE A 16 1.79 5.43 -7.22
N ILE A 17 1.83 6.75 -7.00
CA ILE A 17 3.04 7.44 -6.54
C ILE A 17 2.81 7.90 -5.11
N ILE A 18 3.69 7.50 -4.21
CA ILE A 18 3.62 7.85 -2.80
C ILE A 18 4.96 8.44 -2.38
N ILE A 19 4.92 9.53 -1.65
CA ILE A 19 6.13 10.10 -1.02
C ILE A 19 6.21 9.51 0.38
N GLU A 20 7.21 8.64 0.60
CA GLU A 20 7.33 7.94 1.88
C GLU A 20 8.80 7.77 2.26
N PRO A 21 9.36 8.72 3.02
CA PRO A 21 10.75 8.63 3.44
C PRO A 21 11.02 7.36 4.25
N GLY A 22 12.14 6.70 3.94
CA GLY A 22 12.58 5.52 4.67
C GLY A 22 11.98 4.20 4.20
N PHE A 23 10.99 4.22 3.32
CA PHE A 23 10.32 2.99 2.90
C PHE A 23 11.30 2.00 2.24
N ASN A 24 12.13 2.48 1.34
CA ASN A 24 13.03 1.58 0.59
C ASN A 24 14.06 0.89 1.50
N GLN A 25 14.59 1.60 2.49
CA GLN A 25 15.50 1.01 3.47
C GLN A 25 14.79 -0.01 4.36
N TRP A 26 13.56 0.31 4.76
CA TRP A 26 12.77 -0.61 5.57
C TRP A 26 12.40 -1.86 4.78
N LEU A 27 12.07 -1.72 3.49
CA LEU A 27 11.61 -2.82 2.64
C LEU A 27 12.64 -3.95 2.56
N VAL A 28 13.94 -3.60 2.48
CA VAL A 28 14.99 -4.63 2.37
C VAL A 28 15.10 -5.49 3.62
N THR A 29 14.52 -5.09 4.75
CA THR A 29 14.48 -5.87 5.97
C THR A 29 13.28 -6.80 6.06
N GLN A 30 12.37 -6.74 5.11
CA GLN A 30 11.14 -7.52 5.10
C GLN A 30 11.30 -8.82 4.31
N PRO A 31 10.38 -9.79 4.44
CA PRO A 31 10.44 -10.99 3.62
C PRO A 31 10.52 -10.65 2.13
N PRO A 32 11.41 -11.33 1.39
CA PRO A 32 11.64 -10.99 -0.01
C PRO A 32 10.48 -11.41 -0.91
N ARG A 33 10.55 -10.94 -2.16
CA ARG A 33 9.61 -11.36 -3.20
C ARG A 33 9.63 -12.87 -3.32
N GLY A 34 8.44 -13.45 -3.43
CA GLY A 34 8.25 -14.91 -3.47
C GLY A 34 7.97 -15.55 -2.12
N TYR A 35 8.23 -14.84 -1.01
CA TYR A 35 7.93 -15.37 0.32
C TYR A 35 6.42 -15.54 0.52
N TYR A 36 5.64 -14.51 0.18
CA TYR A 36 4.18 -14.59 0.17
C TYR A 36 3.71 -14.80 -1.26
N GLU A 37 2.68 -15.62 -1.44
CA GLU A 37 2.05 -15.80 -2.75
C GLU A 37 1.21 -14.58 -3.09
N GLN A 38 1.02 -14.32 -4.40
CA GLN A 38 0.23 -13.18 -4.86
C GLN A 38 -1.18 -13.20 -4.29
N PHE A 39 -1.83 -14.36 -4.28
CA PHE A 39 -3.19 -14.48 -3.76
C PHE A 39 -3.28 -14.05 -2.29
N TRP A 40 -2.30 -14.44 -1.48
CA TRP A 40 -2.24 -14.03 -0.07
C TRP A 40 -2.11 -12.52 0.05
N LEU A 41 -1.22 -11.94 -0.74
CA LEU A 41 -1.02 -10.49 -0.77
C LEU A 41 -2.29 -9.75 -1.19
N GLU A 42 -2.97 -10.25 -2.22
CA GLU A 42 -4.23 -9.65 -2.70
C GLU A 42 -5.30 -9.62 -1.61
N ASN A 43 -5.44 -10.72 -0.87
CA ASN A 43 -6.43 -10.78 0.20
C ASN A 43 -6.13 -9.76 1.31
N ARG A 44 -4.86 -9.59 1.66
CA ARG A 44 -4.47 -8.59 2.64
C ARG A 44 -4.69 -7.17 2.11
N ASN A 45 -4.34 -6.94 0.85
CA ASN A 45 -4.48 -5.63 0.24
C ASN A 45 -5.93 -5.18 0.15
N VAL A 46 -6.86 -6.08 -0.15
CA VAL A 46 -8.29 -5.74 -0.16
C VAL A 46 -8.73 -5.19 1.20
N ILE A 47 -8.32 -5.84 2.28
CA ILE A 47 -8.66 -5.40 3.63
C ILE A 47 -8.04 -4.03 3.92
N PHE A 48 -6.75 -3.88 3.64
CA PHE A 48 -6.04 -2.63 3.90
C PHE A 48 -6.59 -1.46 3.10
N VAL A 49 -6.82 -1.68 1.81
CA VAL A 49 -7.33 -0.62 0.92
C VAL A 49 -8.71 -0.17 1.38
N ASN A 50 -9.60 -1.11 1.70
CA ASN A 50 -10.95 -0.77 2.14
C ASN A 50 -10.92 0.08 3.41
N GLU A 51 -10.12 -0.32 4.38
CA GLU A 51 -10.03 0.42 5.64
C GLU A 51 -9.36 1.78 5.43
N TYR A 52 -8.25 1.81 4.69
CA TYR A 52 -7.54 3.05 4.40
C TYR A 52 -8.45 4.05 3.68
N ASN A 53 -9.12 3.61 2.62
CA ASN A 53 -9.99 4.48 1.84
C ASN A 53 -11.17 4.99 2.65
N ASN A 54 -11.72 4.16 3.54
CA ASN A 54 -12.78 4.58 4.44
C ASN A 54 -12.30 5.72 5.36
N ARG A 55 -11.06 5.64 5.83
CA ARG A 55 -10.48 6.67 6.69
C ARG A 55 -10.18 7.96 5.93
N VAL A 56 -9.82 7.86 4.66
CA VAL A 56 -9.61 9.04 3.82
C VAL A 56 -10.87 9.91 3.74
N VAL A 57 -12.04 9.28 3.60
CA VAL A 57 -13.29 10.04 3.46
C VAL A 57 -13.89 10.47 4.80
N ASN A 58 -13.43 9.90 5.90
CA ASN A 58 -13.94 10.21 7.23
C ASN A 58 -13.04 11.21 7.95
N THR A 59 -13.05 12.44 7.47
CA THR A 59 -12.12 13.48 7.92
C THR A 59 -12.44 14.04 9.31
N THR A 60 -13.60 13.74 9.85
CA THR A 60 -13.94 14.15 11.22
C THR A 60 -13.33 13.22 12.27
N GLN A 61 -13.06 11.97 11.91
CA GLN A 61 -12.54 10.96 12.84
C GLN A 61 -11.06 10.67 12.60
N TYR A 62 -10.59 10.80 11.36
CA TYR A 62 -9.21 10.48 10.98
C TYR A 62 -8.53 11.70 10.38
N ASP A 63 -7.23 11.84 10.66
CA ASP A 63 -6.43 12.99 10.24
C ASP A 63 -6.27 13.03 8.72
N PRO A 64 -6.81 14.05 8.03
CA PRO A 64 -6.66 14.16 6.58
C PRO A 64 -5.22 14.45 6.13
N ASN A 65 -4.34 14.85 7.03
CA ASN A 65 -2.92 14.99 6.71
C ASN A 65 -2.20 13.64 6.73
N LEU A 66 -2.81 12.62 7.32
CA LEU A 66 -2.28 11.25 7.34
C LEU A 66 -2.95 10.41 6.25
N TYR A 67 -4.27 10.44 6.18
CA TYR A 67 -5.06 9.71 5.19
C TYR A 67 -5.40 10.66 4.04
N ILE A 68 -4.44 10.86 3.15
CA ILE A 68 -4.47 11.99 2.20
C ILE A 68 -5.34 11.72 0.98
N GLN A 69 -5.18 10.56 0.36
CA GLN A 69 -5.83 10.27 -0.92
C GLN A 69 -6.16 8.79 -1.00
N GLN A 70 -7.34 8.48 -1.54
CA GLN A 70 -7.75 7.09 -1.73
C GLN A 70 -6.79 6.34 -2.66
N ILE A 71 -6.62 5.06 -2.36
CA ILE A 71 -5.84 4.15 -3.19
C ILE A 71 -6.81 3.48 -4.16
N ASP A 72 -6.53 3.59 -5.46
CA ASP A 72 -7.31 2.89 -6.49
C ASP A 72 -6.81 1.45 -6.58
N TYR A 73 -7.59 0.54 -6.02
CA TYR A 73 -7.26 -0.88 -6.05
C TYR A 73 -8.58 -1.63 -6.08
N GLN A 74 -8.87 -2.29 -7.19
CA GLN A 74 -10.17 -2.91 -7.42
C GLN A 74 -10.07 -4.41 -7.30
N ARG A 75 -11.04 -5.00 -6.60
CA ARG A 75 -11.15 -6.44 -6.50
C ARG A 75 -11.45 -7.02 -7.88
N GLY A 76 -10.80 -8.13 -8.23
CA GLY A 76 -11.03 -8.81 -9.48
C GLY A 76 -10.09 -8.39 -10.60
N ILE A 77 -9.26 -7.37 -10.39
CA ILE A 77 -8.20 -7.01 -11.33
C ILE A 77 -6.90 -7.65 -10.89
N ASP A 78 -6.23 -8.33 -11.80
CA ASP A 78 -4.89 -8.88 -11.55
C ASP A 78 -3.85 -7.81 -11.82
N TYR A 79 -3.40 -7.14 -10.75
CA TYR A 79 -2.37 -6.10 -10.86
C TYR A 79 -0.96 -6.69 -10.94
N GLY A 80 -0.82 -8.00 -10.78
CA GLY A 80 0.47 -8.67 -10.80
C GLY A 80 1.15 -8.70 -9.45
N TYR A 81 2.26 -9.46 -9.39
CA TYR A 81 2.95 -9.70 -8.13
C TYR A 81 3.57 -8.44 -7.55
N GLU A 82 4.28 -7.68 -8.39
CA GLU A 82 5.06 -6.53 -7.92
C GLU A 82 4.17 -5.45 -7.29
N VAL A 83 3.04 -5.13 -7.93
CA VAL A 83 2.08 -4.17 -7.37
C VAL A 83 1.62 -4.64 -5.99
N ASN A 84 1.21 -5.91 -5.90
CA ASN A 84 0.69 -6.44 -4.64
C ASN A 84 1.76 -6.52 -3.56
N TYR A 85 2.99 -6.86 -3.92
CA TYR A 85 4.11 -6.91 -2.99
C TYR A 85 4.42 -5.52 -2.41
N LEU A 86 4.55 -4.52 -3.28
CA LEU A 86 4.88 -3.17 -2.84
C LEU A 86 3.73 -2.53 -2.06
N LEU A 87 2.50 -2.73 -2.51
CA LEU A 87 1.34 -2.16 -1.83
C LEU A 87 1.17 -2.74 -0.43
N TYR A 88 1.27 -4.06 -0.30
CA TYR A 88 1.19 -4.73 0.99
C TYR A 88 2.27 -4.20 1.96
N ASN A 89 3.50 -4.13 1.47
CA ASN A 89 4.60 -3.66 2.32
C ASN A 89 4.46 -2.19 2.67
N TRP A 90 3.95 -1.36 1.76
CA TRP A 90 3.69 0.03 2.08
C TRP A 90 2.66 0.17 3.20
N PHE A 91 1.57 -0.61 3.17
CA PHE A 91 0.58 -0.58 4.25
C PHE A 91 1.18 -1.04 5.57
N GLU A 92 2.04 -2.07 5.55
CA GLU A 92 2.72 -2.51 6.77
C GLU A 92 3.61 -1.41 7.34
N TYR A 93 4.38 -0.76 6.48
CA TYR A 93 5.23 0.35 6.89
C TYR A 93 4.41 1.53 7.40
N PHE A 94 3.35 1.88 6.70
CA PHE A 94 2.44 2.96 7.10
C PHE A 94 1.90 2.73 8.51
N GLN A 95 1.47 1.53 8.80
CA GLN A 95 0.93 1.18 10.11
C GLN A 95 1.97 1.29 11.21
N GLN A 96 3.17 0.79 10.95
CA GLN A 96 4.26 0.86 11.93
C GLN A 96 4.72 2.29 12.16
N ARG A 97 4.95 3.03 11.09
CA ARG A 97 5.47 4.39 11.18
C ARG A 97 4.52 5.34 11.89
N ASN A 98 3.23 5.18 11.66
CA ASN A 98 2.21 6.11 12.15
C ASN A 98 1.40 5.56 13.33
N ASN A 99 1.79 4.41 13.85
CA ASN A 99 1.10 3.75 14.95
C ASN A 99 -0.41 3.60 14.68
N GLN A 100 -0.72 3.10 13.49
CA GLN A 100 -2.09 2.87 13.04
C GLN A 100 -2.31 1.37 12.82
N LYS A 101 -3.58 0.96 12.86
CA LYS A 101 -3.96 -0.41 12.51
C LYS A 101 -5.10 -0.35 11.49
N LEU A 102 -4.87 -0.93 10.33
CA LEU A 102 -5.84 -0.95 9.23
C LEU A 102 -6.63 -2.26 9.29
N ARG A 103 -7.61 -2.30 10.17
CA ARG A 103 -8.47 -3.48 10.33
C ARG A 103 -9.94 -3.09 10.41
#